data_7596cfd0fa2023c5ed2b24633caade33
#
_entry.id   7596cfd0fa2023c5ed2b24633caade33
#
_cell.length_a   1.000
_cell.length_b   1.000
_cell.length_c   1.000
_cell.angle_alpha   90.00
_cell.angle_beta   90.00
_cell.angle_gamma   90.00
#
_symmetry.space_group_name_H-M   'P 1'
#
loop_
_entity.id
_entity.type
_entity.pdbx_description
1 polymer ?
#
loop_
_entity_poly.entity_id
_entity_poly.type
_entity_poly.pdbx_seq_one_letter_code
_entity_poly.pdbx_strand_id
1 'polypeptide(L)'
;MKFATKAIHAGIEPDPSTGAIMTPIFQTSTYVQAAPGDHKGFEYARTHNPTRLALEKNLAALENGTDAICFASGLAAMDAVMKLLSPGDEIISTNDLYGGSYRQMVRVYGKFGITAKFIDMSDAKTVAKAITKKTKLIWIETPTNPMLNIVDIQALCDVAKKKGVMTCVDNTFASPYLQNPLDMGADIVLHSATKYIGGHSDVIHGCVIVKDDELAAQFHFLQNATGAVPGPQDCFLILRGIKTLHLRVERACQNAKKIADYLLAHPKKIGRASCRERVLMPV
;
A
#
# COMPACT_ATOMS: atom_id res chain seq x y z
N MET A 1 -2.05 20.27 6.77
CA MET A 1 -1.08 20.55 5.67
C MET A 1 -1.67 20.12 4.34
N LYS A 2 -1.33 20.82 3.23
CA LYS A 2 -1.63 20.34 1.86
C LYS A 2 -0.73 19.15 1.50
N PHE A 3 -1.16 18.33 0.54
CA PHE A 3 -0.43 17.10 0.15
C PHE A 3 1.06 17.33 -0.14
N ALA A 4 1.39 18.32 -0.99
CA ALA A 4 2.77 18.65 -1.33
C ALA A 4 3.64 18.98 -0.10
N THR A 5 3.07 19.68 0.89
CA THR A 5 3.74 19.99 2.15
C THR A 5 3.92 18.74 3.02
N LYS A 6 2.88 17.87 3.08
CA LYS A 6 2.99 16.58 3.78
C LYS A 6 4.09 15.70 3.18
N ALA A 7 4.15 15.60 1.86
CA ALA A 7 5.15 14.80 1.15
C ALA A 7 6.61 15.22 1.46
N ILE A 8 6.83 16.47 1.80
CA ILE A 8 8.17 16.99 2.11
C ILE A 8 8.49 16.93 3.60
N HIS A 9 7.52 17.22 4.48
CA HIS A 9 7.79 17.51 5.88
C HIS A 9 7.20 16.54 6.88
N ALA A 10 6.11 15.82 6.55
CA ALA A 10 5.46 14.95 7.52
C ALA A 10 6.38 13.82 7.96
N GLY A 11 6.48 13.57 9.27
CA GLY A 11 7.32 12.53 9.86
C GLY A 11 8.83 12.76 9.78
N ILE A 12 9.27 13.88 9.20
CA ILE A 12 10.69 14.24 9.06
C ILE A 12 10.97 15.40 9.99
N GLU A 13 11.81 15.16 10.99
CA GLU A 13 12.34 16.16 11.90
C GLU A 13 13.84 16.27 11.72
N PRO A 14 14.44 17.47 11.95
CA PRO A 14 15.88 17.61 11.92
C PRO A 14 16.54 16.65 12.92
N ASP A 15 17.67 16.05 12.52
CA ASP A 15 18.44 15.18 13.40
C ASP A 15 18.89 15.93 14.66
N PRO A 16 18.56 15.44 15.86
CA PRO A 16 18.83 16.19 17.09
C PRO A 16 20.33 16.33 17.43
N SER A 17 21.19 15.48 16.85
CA SER A 17 22.63 15.52 17.11
C SER A 17 23.38 16.44 16.18
N THR A 18 22.92 16.63 14.95
CA THR A 18 23.62 17.37 13.89
C THR A 18 22.81 18.52 13.29
N GLY A 19 21.49 18.53 13.49
CA GLY A 19 20.57 19.46 12.82
C GLY A 19 20.33 19.13 11.34
N ALA A 20 20.72 17.95 10.85
CA ALA A 20 20.51 17.55 9.47
C ALA A 20 19.03 17.54 9.13
N ILE A 21 18.64 18.26 8.05
CA ILE A 21 17.25 18.40 7.61
C ILE A 21 16.72 17.08 7.04
N MET A 22 17.52 16.35 6.27
CA MET A 22 17.17 15.05 5.76
C MET A 22 17.50 13.97 6.79
N THR A 23 16.55 13.05 7.03
CA THR A 23 16.76 11.93 7.94
C THR A 23 18.03 11.16 7.58
N PRO A 24 19.00 10.98 8.50
CA PRO A 24 20.19 10.17 8.26
C PRO A 24 19.85 8.71 7.95
N ILE A 25 20.74 8.03 7.22
CA ILE A 25 20.62 6.59 6.98
C ILE A 25 21.30 5.87 8.16
N PHE A 26 20.47 5.30 9.06
CA PHE A 26 20.96 4.53 10.21
C PHE A 26 21.24 3.08 9.79
N GLN A 27 22.37 2.85 9.16
CA GLN A 27 22.82 1.53 8.72
C GLN A 27 23.44 0.76 9.90
N THR A 28 22.59 0.25 10.79
CA THR A 28 23.00 -0.48 12.00
C THR A 28 22.04 -1.62 12.30
N SER A 29 22.48 -2.62 13.05
CA SER A 29 21.65 -3.73 13.53
C SER A 29 21.19 -3.53 14.97
N THR A 30 22.08 -3.07 15.86
CA THR A 30 21.85 -2.98 17.31
C THR A 30 22.18 -1.58 17.83
N TYR A 31 21.63 -1.25 18.98
CA TYR A 31 21.82 0.04 19.64
C TYR A 31 22.35 -0.20 21.07
N VAL A 32 23.19 0.73 21.56
CA VAL A 32 23.71 0.67 22.93
C VAL A 32 22.57 0.92 23.92
N GLN A 33 22.51 0.10 24.94
CA GLN A 33 21.62 0.27 26.10
C GLN A 33 22.47 0.58 27.34
N ALA A 34 21.96 1.46 28.22
CA ALA A 34 22.63 1.77 29.47
C ALA A 34 22.57 0.64 30.49
N ALA A 35 21.46 -0.14 30.46
CA ALA A 35 21.21 -1.38 31.19
C ALA A 35 20.21 -2.26 30.39
N PRO A 36 20.02 -3.54 30.71
CA PRO A 36 19.00 -4.35 30.06
C PRO A 36 17.62 -3.68 30.08
N GLY A 37 17.09 -3.38 28.87
CA GLY A 37 15.80 -2.67 28.68
C GLY A 37 15.88 -1.15 28.83
N ASP A 38 17.01 -0.57 29.22
CA ASP A 38 17.21 0.89 29.31
C ASP A 38 17.84 1.42 28.00
N HIS A 39 16.99 1.73 27.01
CA HIS A 39 17.37 2.17 25.67
C HIS A 39 16.69 3.50 25.30
N LYS A 40 17.23 4.21 24.31
CA LYS A 40 16.70 5.51 23.80
C LYS A 40 15.57 5.34 22.77
N GLY A 41 14.71 4.32 22.93
CA GLY A 41 13.62 4.00 22.00
C GLY A 41 14.00 3.05 20.86
N PHE A 42 15.29 2.68 20.77
CA PHE A 42 15.81 1.77 19.76
C PHE A 42 16.70 0.72 20.42
N GLU A 43 16.46 -0.55 20.11
CA GLU A 43 17.24 -1.70 20.62
C GLU A 43 17.81 -2.55 19.49
N TYR A 44 16.99 -2.79 18.46
CA TYR A 44 17.33 -3.65 17.33
C TYR A 44 16.64 -3.17 16.05
N ALA A 45 17.37 -3.06 14.94
CA ALA A 45 16.86 -2.43 13.72
C ALA A 45 15.73 -3.18 13.02
N ARG A 46 15.60 -4.51 13.24
CA ARG A 46 14.43 -5.26 12.78
C ARG A 46 13.15 -4.75 13.46
N THR A 47 13.19 -4.48 14.76
CA THR A 47 12.07 -3.92 15.52
C THR A 47 11.86 -2.46 15.16
N HIS A 48 12.87 -1.61 15.36
CA HIS A 48 12.80 -0.17 15.09
C HIS A 48 14.10 0.35 14.48
N ASN A 49 13.95 1.18 13.42
CA ASN A 49 15.08 1.88 12.81
C ASN A 49 14.65 3.33 12.55
N PRO A 50 15.46 4.35 12.91
CA PRO A 50 15.06 5.76 12.78
C PRO A 50 14.74 6.18 11.34
N THR A 51 15.48 5.68 10.35
CA THR A 51 15.22 5.98 8.92
C THR A 51 13.89 5.38 8.47
N ARG A 52 13.60 4.12 8.86
CA ARG A 52 12.33 3.47 8.57
C ARG A 52 11.16 4.17 9.26
N LEU A 53 11.32 4.54 10.54
CA LEU A 53 10.29 5.23 11.31
C LEU A 53 9.91 6.58 10.68
N ALA A 54 10.89 7.35 10.17
CA ALA A 54 10.60 8.59 9.46
C ALA A 54 9.77 8.35 8.19
N LEU A 55 10.07 7.28 7.44
CA LEU A 55 9.29 6.88 6.28
C LEU A 55 7.86 6.46 6.67
N GLU A 56 7.72 5.61 7.69
CA GLU A 56 6.43 5.12 8.19
C GLU A 56 5.53 6.29 8.61
N LYS A 57 6.04 7.25 9.36
CA LYS A 57 5.31 8.47 9.73
C LYS A 57 4.88 9.31 8.52
N ASN A 58 5.74 9.40 7.50
CA ASN A 58 5.42 10.15 6.28
C ASN A 58 4.29 9.46 5.48
N LEU A 59 4.38 8.14 5.28
CA LEU A 59 3.37 7.35 4.59
C LEU A 59 2.02 7.38 5.30
N ALA A 60 2.01 7.24 6.64
CA ALA A 60 0.80 7.39 7.44
C ALA A 60 0.13 8.74 7.21
N ALA A 61 0.91 9.84 7.25
CA ALA A 61 0.38 11.18 7.01
C ALA A 61 -0.16 11.38 5.59
N LEU A 62 0.42 10.76 4.58
CA LEU A 62 -0.02 10.87 3.18
C LEU A 62 -1.34 10.13 2.93
N GLU A 63 -1.55 8.98 3.56
CA GLU A 63 -2.79 8.20 3.48
C GLU A 63 -3.83 8.60 4.52
N ASN A 64 -3.56 9.63 5.35
CA ASN A 64 -4.41 10.03 6.46
C ASN A 64 -4.66 8.89 7.48
N GLY A 65 -3.68 7.98 7.61
CA GLY A 65 -3.64 6.93 8.62
C GLY A 65 -3.04 7.40 9.95
N THR A 66 -3.19 6.58 10.98
CA THR A 66 -2.52 6.78 12.28
C THR A 66 -1.15 6.14 12.27
N ASP A 67 -1.00 5.01 11.57
CA ASP A 67 0.27 4.28 11.50
C ASP A 67 0.49 3.67 10.11
N ALA A 68 1.77 3.48 9.78
CA ALA A 68 2.21 2.78 8.58
C ALA A 68 3.36 1.84 8.91
N ILE A 69 3.33 0.65 8.35
CA ILE A 69 4.31 -0.39 8.56
C ILE A 69 4.98 -0.75 7.24
N CYS A 70 6.30 -0.62 7.17
CA CYS A 70 7.10 -0.82 5.97
C CYS A 70 7.63 -2.25 5.85
N PHE A 71 7.61 -2.78 4.63
CA PHE A 71 8.04 -4.14 4.29
C PHE A 71 9.01 -4.13 3.11
N ALA A 72 9.81 -5.18 2.98
CA ALA A 72 10.81 -5.34 1.93
C ALA A 72 10.25 -5.39 0.50
N SER A 73 8.95 -5.56 0.32
CA SER A 73 8.27 -5.51 -0.97
C SER A 73 6.75 -5.37 -0.79
N GLY A 74 6.02 -4.98 -1.85
CA GLY A 74 4.55 -5.00 -1.85
C GLY A 74 3.97 -6.38 -1.55
N LEU A 75 4.58 -7.45 -2.06
CA LEU A 75 4.15 -8.82 -1.73
C LEU A 75 4.44 -9.22 -0.29
N ALA A 76 5.50 -8.71 0.34
CA ALA A 76 5.75 -8.90 1.77
C ALA A 76 4.73 -8.15 2.63
N ALA A 77 4.30 -6.96 2.21
CA ALA A 77 3.19 -6.25 2.83
C ALA A 77 1.86 -7.02 2.70
N MET A 78 1.57 -7.55 1.51
CA MET A 78 0.41 -8.41 1.27
C MET A 78 0.47 -9.69 2.13
N ASP A 79 1.63 -10.31 2.25
CA ASP A 79 1.85 -11.50 3.09
C ASP A 79 1.47 -11.24 4.56
N ALA A 80 1.79 -10.05 5.08
CA ALA A 80 1.37 -9.64 6.42
C ALA A 80 -0.16 -9.51 6.52
N VAL A 81 -0.84 -8.96 5.49
CA VAL A 81 -2.32 -8.93 5.46
C VAL A 81 -2.91 -10.34 5.43
N MET A 82 -2.35 -11.23 4.62
CA MET A 82 -2.82 -12.62 4.54
C MET A 82 -2.66 -13.36 5.86
N LYS A 83 -1.65 -13.03 6.68
CA LYS A 83 -1.40 -13.64 8.00
C LYS A 83 -2.40 -13.24 9.08
N LEU A 84 -3.27 -12.27 8.82
CA LEU A 84 -4.41 -11.98 9.68
C LEU A 84 -5.53 -13.03 9.57
N LEU A 85 -5.47 -13.88 8.53
CA LEU A 85 -6.47 -14.90 8.25
C LEU A 85 -6.08 -16.26 8.85
N SER A 86 -7.08 -17.08 9.12
CA SER A 86 -6.95 -18.44 9.65
C SER A 86 -7.36 -19.49 8.60
N PRO A 87 -6.90 -20.75 8.73
CA PRO A 87 -7.34 -21.84 7.88
C PRO A 87 -8.88 -21.96 7.88
N GLY A 88 -9.48 -22.03 6.70
CA GLY A 88 -10.92 -22.06 6.49
C GLY A 88 -11.54 -20.71 6.15
N ASP A 89 -10.81 -19.60 6.32
CA ASP A 89 -11.25 -18.27 5.92
C ASP A 89 -11.30 -18.11 4.41
N GLU A 90 -12.11 -17.14 3.97
CA GLU A 90 -12.35 -16.82 2.58
C GLU A 90 -12.01 -15.34 2.30
N ILE A 91 -11.35 -15.11 1.17
CA ILE A 91 -11.10 -13.79 0.62
C ILE A 91 -12.02 -13.59 -0.58
N ILE A 92 -12.66 -12.44 -0.67
CA ILE A 92 -13.29 -11.96 -1.92
C ILE A 92 -12.37 -10.90 -2.52
N SER A 93 -11.99 -11.07 -3.77
CA SER A 93 -11.06 -10.17 -4.48
C SER A 93 -11.64 -9.71 -5.81
N THR A 94 -11.21 -8.54 -6.29
CA THR A 94 -11.41 -8.14 -7.69
C THR A 94 -10.94 -9.25 -8.63
N ASN A 95 -11.64 -9.46 -9.74
CA ASN A 95 -11.33 -10.51 -10.73
C ASN A 95 -10.19 -10.12 -11.70
N ASP A 96 -9.90 -8.85 -11.79
CA ASP A 96 -8.75 -8.28 -12.52
C ASP A 96 -7.82 -7.65 -11.49
N LEU A 97 -6.64 -8.24 -11.27
CA LEU A 97 -5.70 -7.82 -10.24
C LEU A 97 -4.27 -8.22 -10.60
N TYR A 98 -3.32 -7.64 -9.91
CA TYR A 98 -1.91 -7.97 -10.08
C TYR A 98 -1.64 -9.48 -9.96
N GLY A 99 -0.97 -10.06 -10.97
CA GLY A 99 -0.71 -11.50 -11.02
C GLY A 99 0.10 -12.05 -9.83
N GLY A 100 0.87 -11.20 -9.14
CA GLY A 100 1.56 -11.55 -7.89
C GLY A 100 0.57 -11.78 -6.76
N SER A 101 -0.45 -10.94 -6.62
CA SER A 101 -1.51 -11.05 -5.63
C SER A 101 -2.32 -12.32 -5.84
N TYR A 102 -2.74 -12.59 -7.10
CA TYR A 102 -3.38 -13.85 -7.45
C TYR A 102 -2.54 -15.07 -7.06
N ARG A 103 -1.25 -15.04 -7.41
CA ARG A 103 -0.31 -16.14 -7.13
C ARG A 103 -0.17 -16.37 -5.63
N GLN A 104 -0.08 -15.32 -4.84
CA GLN A 104 0.05 -15.41 -3.39
C GLN A 104 -1.22 -15.97 -2.76
N MET A 105 -2.39 -15.46 -3.11
CA MET A 105 -3.69 -15.96 -2.59
C MET A 105 -3.91 -17.44 -2.94
N VAL A 106 -3.72 -17.81 -4.22
CA VAL A 106 -4.11 -19.13 -4.70
C VAL A 106 -3.04 -20.19 -4.44
N ARG A 107 -1.75 -19.87 -4.75
CA ARG A 107 -0.69 -20.86 -4.74
C ARG A 107 0.10 -20.95 -3.45
N VAL A 108 0.10 -19.89 -2.66
CA VAL A 108 0.76 -19.87 -1.35
C VAL A 108 -0.28 -20.14 -0.27
N TYR A 109 -1.22 -19.22 -0.09
CA TYR A 109 -2.19 -19.29 1.01
C TYR A 109 -3.28 -20.35 0.83
N GLY A 110 -3.59 -20.75 -0.41
CA GLY A 110 -4.43 -21.91 -0.69
C GLY A 110 -3.93 -23.19 -0.05
N LYS A 111 -2.59 -23.37 0.10
CA LYS A 111 -1.99 -24.51 0.80
C LYS A 111 -2.23 -24.50 2.30
N PHE A 112 -2.52 -23.34 2.87
CA PHE A 112 -2.82 -23.16 4.30
C PHE A 112 -4.32 -23.10 4.57
N GLY A 113 -5.16 -23.53 3.60
CA GLY A 113 -6.60 -23.65 3.76
C GLY A 113 -7.36 -22.32 3.63
N ILE A 114 -6.74 -21.24 3.14
CA ILE A 114 -7.40 -20.00 2.82
C ILE A 114 -7.90 -20.07 1.38
N THR A 115 -9.16 -19.70 1.14
CA THR A 115 -9.77 -19.72 -0.19
C THR A 115 -9.96 -18.30 -0.72
N ALA A 116 -9.78 -18.09 -2.03
CA ALA A 116 -10.01 -16.80 -2.66
C ALA A 116 -11.04 -16.92 -3.78
N LYS A 117 -12.05 -16.03 -3.77
CA LYS A 117 -13.04 -15.86 -4.82
C LYS A 117 -12.75 -14.56 -5.56
N PHE A 118 -12.67 -14.63 -6.88
CA PHE A 118 -12.44 -13.49 -7.76
C PHE A 118 -13.74 -13.11 -8.46
N ILE A 119 -14.24 -11.91 -8.22
CA ILE A 119 -15.52 -11.45 -8.74
C ILE A 119 -15.41 -10.04 -9.32
N ASP A 120 -16.34 -9.69 -10.20
CA ASP A 120 -16.52 -8.31 -10.62
C ASP A 120 -17.09 -7.49 -9.46
N MET A 121 -16.35 -6.46 -9.06
CA MET A 121 -16.70 -5.56 -7.96
C MET A 121 -17.31 -4.23 -8.43
N SER A 122 -17.64 -4.10 -9.71
CA SER A 122 -18.29 -2.89 -10.25
C SER A 122 -19.65 -2.61 -9.63
N ASP A 123 -20.34 -3.64 -9.12
CA ASP A 123 -21.59 -3.53 -8.37
C ASP A 123 -21.42 -4.06 -6.94
N ALA A 124 -21.55 -3.19 -5.96
CA ALA A 124 -21.46 -3.53 -4.54
C ALA A 124 -22.55 -4.54 -4.08
N LYS A 125 -23.70 -4.62 -4.78
CA LYS A 125 -24.73 -5.63 -4.50
C LYS A 125 -24.25 -7.03 -4.84
N THR A 126 -23.45 -7.17 -5.90
CA THR A 126 -22.84 -8.44 -6.28
C THR A 126 -21.85 -8.90 -5.20
N VAL A 127 -21.04 -7.99 -4.67
CA VAL A 127 -20.14 -8.27 -3.56
C VAL A 127 -20.90 -8.67 -2.30
N ALA A 128 -21.97 -7.94 -1.96
CA ALA A 128 -22.82 -8.23 -0.79
C ALA A 128 -23.43 -9.64 -0.82
N LYS A 129 -23.80 -10.14 -2.00
CA LYS A 129 -24.33 -11.51 -2.21
C LYS A 129 -23.24 -12.59 -2.13
N ALA A 130 -22.01 -12.25 -2.50
CA ALA A 130 -20.90 -13.20 -2.49
C ALA A 130 -20.32 -13.45 -1.09
N ILE A 131 -20.54 -12.53 -0.13
CA ILE A 131 -20.08 -12.65 1.26
C ILE A 131 -20.76 -13.83 1.95
N THR A 132 -19.94 -14.68 2.58
CA THR A 132 -20.37 -15.83 3.38
C THR A 132 -19.92 -15.68 4.83
N LYS A 133 -20.28 -16.62 5.72
CA LYS A 133 -19.75 -16.65 7.09
C LYS A 133 -18.23 -16.87 7.17
N LYS A 134 -17.64 -17.42 6.11
CA LYS A 134 -16.21 -17.66 5.99
C LYS A 134 -15.44 -16.44 5.48
N THR A 135 -16.11 -15.50 4.83
CA THR A 135 -15.48 -14.31 4.27
C THR A 135 -14.99 -13.41 5.40
N LYS A 136 -13.66 -13.17 5.44
CA LYS A 136 -13.00 -12.35 6.44
C LYS A 136 -12.31 -11.13 5.84
N LEU A 137 -12.00 -11.18 4.54
CA LEU A 137 -11.30 -10.11 3.84
C LEU A 137 -11.93 -9.85 2.47
N ILE A 138 -12.15 -8.58 2.16
CA ILE A 138 -12.39 -8.09 0.81
C ILE A 138 -11.13 -7.37 0.35
N TRP A 139 -10.49 -7.93 -0.69
CA TRP A 139 -9.32 -7.35 -1.33
C TRP A 139 -9.75 -6.55 -2.55
N ILE A 140 -9.51 -5.25 -2.51
CA ILE A 140 -9.92 -4.29 -3.54
C ILE A 140 -8.65 -3.75 -4.20
N GLU A 141 -8.50 -3.97 -5.50
CA GLU A 141 -7.48 -3.30 -6.31
C GLU A 141 -8.18 -2.36 -7.29
N THR A 142 -7.90 -1.06 -7.20
CA THR A 142 -8.51 -0.06 -8.11
C THR A 142 -7.64 1.20 -8.20
N PRO A 143 -7.30 1.63 -9.43
CA PRO A 143 -7.52 0.95 -10.72
C PRO A 143 -6.86 -0.42 -10.76
N THR A 144 -7.48 -1.40 -11.43
CA THR A 144 -7.00 -2.79 -11.51
C THR A 144 -5.81 -2.93 -12.47
N ASN A 145 -5.02 -4.01 -12.32
CA ASN A 145 -3.92 -4.36 -13.23
C ASN A 145 -4.22 -5.70 -13.94
N PRO A 146 -4.36 -5.76 -15.28
CA PRO A 146 -3.95 -4.72 -16.25
C PRO A 146 -5.08 -3.90 -16.85
N MET A 147 -6.36 -4.17 -16.56
CA MET A 147 -7.49 -3.61 -17.30
C MET A 147 -7.89 -2.20 -16.86
N LEU A 148 -7.35 -1.71 -15.72
CA LEU A 148 -7.63 -0.39 -15.12
C LEU A 148 -9.11 -0.18 -14.80
N ASN A 149 -9.80 -1.22 -14.38
CA ASN A 149 -11.18 -1.12 -13.92
C ASN A 149 -11.25 -0.29 -12.64
N ILE A 150 -12.27 0.54 -12.56
CA ILE A 150 -12.53 1.41 -11.40
C ILE A 150 -13.73 0.84 -10.65
N VAL A 151 -13.60 0.77 -9.31
CA VAL A 151 -14.69 0.36 -8.41
C VAL A 151 -14.94 1.45 -7.36
N ASP A 152 -16.14 1.49 -6.83
CA ASP A 152 -16.54 2.41 -5.76
C ASP A 152 -16.08 1.85 -4.40
N ILE A 153 -14.93 2.34 -3.93
CA ILE A 153 -14.33 1.91 -2.66
C ILE A 153 -15.31 2.13 -1.49
N GLN A 154 -15.95 3.32 -1.42
CA GLN A 154 -16.87 3.64 -0.32
C GLN A 154 -18.04 2.67 -0.27
N ALA A 155 -18.66 2.40 -1.42
CA ALA A 155 -19.78 1.46 -1.47
C ALA A 155 -19.38 0.03 -1.07
N LEU A 156 -18.17 -0.41 -1.43
CA LEU A 156 -17.63 -1.72 -1.04
C LEU A 156 -17.32 -1.78 0.46
N CYS A 157 -16.70 -0.74 1.02
CA CYS A 157 -16.43 -0.63 2.45
C CYS A 157 -17.73 -0.61 3.28
N ASP A 158 -18.76 0.10 2.82
CA ASP A 158 -20.07 0.12 3.49
C ASP A 158 -20.73 -1.27 3.54
N VAL A 159 -20.59 -2.03 2.45
CA VAL A 159 -21.06 -3.43 2.40
C VAL A 159 -20.27 -4.31 3.36
N ALA A 160 -18.95 -4.21 3.34
CA ALA A 160 -18.06 -4.98 4.21
C ALA A 160 -18.35 -4.71 5.68
N LYS A 161 -18.44 -3.44 6.07
CA LYS A 161 -18.73 -3.00 7.44
C LYS A 161 -20.05 -3.54 7.97
N LYS A 162 -21.12 -3.51 7.15
CA LYS A 162 -22.44 -4.08 7.51
C LYS A 162 -22.40 -5.59 7.74
N LYS A 163 -21.41 -6.28 7.19
CA LYS A 163 -21.22 -7.73 7.29
C LYS A 163 -20.11 -8.14 8.28
N GLY A 164 -19.42 -7.18 8.89
CA GLY A 164 -18.30 -7.44 9.79
C GLY A 164 -17.10 -8.08 9.08
N VAL A 165 -16.85 -7.69 7.82
CA VAL A 165 -15.75 -8.18 6.99
C VAL A 165 -14.74 -7.07 6.82
N MET A 166 -13.45 -7.38 7.00
CA MET A 166 -12.34 -6.45 6.85
C MET A 166 -12.09 -6.13 5.37
N THR A 167 -11.65 -4.91 5.08
CA THR A 167 -11.29 -4.45 3.74
C THR A 167 -9.82 -4.09 3.63
N CYS A 168 -9.18 -4.51 2.54
CA CYS A 168 -7.84 -4.05 2.17
C CYS A 168 -7.88 -3.49 0.75
N VAL A 169 -7.40 -2.26 0.59
CA VAL A 169 -7.30 -1.60 -0.72
C VAL A 169 -5.85 -1.54 -1.14
N ASP A 170 -5.53 -2.18 -2.25
CA ASP A 170 -4.26 -1.98 -2.95
C ASP A 170 -4.32 -0.66 -3.72
N ASN A 171 -3.73 0.39 -3.15
CA ASN A 171 -3.73 1.75 -3.67
C ASN A 171 -2.48 2.08 -4.50
N THR A 172 -1.75 1.05 -4.94
CA THR A 172 -0.47 1.20 -5.64
C THR A 172 -0.56 2.08 -6.88
N PHE A 173 -1.61 1.89 -7.70
CA PHE A 173 -1.75 2.64 -8.96
C PHE A 173 -2.21 4.08 -8.75
N ALA A 174 -3.24 4.30 -7.95
CA ALA A 174 -3.72 5.66 -7.69
C ALA A 174 -2.74 6.48 -6.86
N SER A 175 -2.02 5.85 -5.94
CA SER A 175 -1.19 6.49 -4.93
C SER A 175 -1.99 7.39 -3.96
N PRO A 176 -1.42 7.80 -2.82
CA PRO A 176 -2.12 8.71 -1.89
C PRO A 176 -2.35 10.11 -2.48
N TYR A 177 -1.78 10.42 -3.64
CA TYR A 177 -2.03 11.69 -4.32
C TYR A 177 -3.40 11.76 -4.98
N LEU A 178 -3.90 10.66 -5.56
CA LEU A 178 -5.17 10.63 -6.29
C LEU A 178 -6.34 10.14 -5.44
N GLN A 179 -6.12 9.24 -4.50
CA GLN A 179 -7.17 8.75 -3.60
C GLN A 179 -6.60 8.33 -2.24
N ASN A 180 -7.43 8.45 -1.19
CA ASN A 180 -7.12 8.02 0.18
C ASN A 180 -8.20 7.03 0.65
N PRO A 181 -8.02 5.72 0.46
CA PRO A 181 -9.04 4.73 0.77
C PRO A 181 -9.44 4.66 2.25
N LEU A 182 -8.55 5.01 3.19
CA LEU A 182 -8.89 5.09 4.62
C LEU A 182 -9.98 6.13 4.91
N ASP A 183 -10.04 7.21 4.12
CA ASP A 183 -11.09 8.23 4.25
C ASP A 183 -12.40 7.78 3.60
N MET A 184 -12.35 6.74 2.76
CA MET A 184 -13.50 6.07 2.14
C MET A 184 -13.97 4.85 2.94
N GLY A 185 -13.43 4.62 4.14
CA GLY A 185 -13.86 3.57 5.05
C GLY A 185 -13.11 2.25 4.94
N ALA A 186 -12.02 2.18 4.19
CA ALA A 186 -11.16 0.99 4.17
C ALA A 186 -10.47 0.80 5.54
N ASP A 187 -10.30 -0.45 5.95
CA ASP A 187 -9.58 -0.80 7.19
C ASP A 187 -8.06 -0.77 6.96
N ILE A 188 -7.63 -1.23 5.80
CA ILE A 188 -6.21 -1.40 5.43
C ILE A 188 -5.99 -0.78 4.05
N VAL A 189 -4.92 0.00 3.91
CA VAL A 189 -4.36 0.41 2.63
C VAL A 189 -3.01 -0.23 2.44
N LEU A 190 -2.78 -0.79 1.27
CA LEU A 190 -1.51 -1.39 0.89
C LEU A 190 -0.90 -0.67 -0.31
N HIS A 191 0.41 -0.56 -0.34
CA HIS A 191 1.17 -0.11 -1.50
C HIS A 191 2.35 -1.02 -1.80
N SER A 192 2.56 -1.29 -3.07
CA SER A 192 3.89 -1.52 -3.58
C SER A 192 4.57 -0.15 -3.77
N ALA A 193 5.30 0.31 -2.75
CA ALA A 193 6.00 1.59 -2.81
C ALA A 193 7.11 1.62 -3.88
N THR A 194 7.47 0.46 -4.42
CA THR A 194 8.31 0.25 -5.61
C THR A 194 7.88 1.09 -6.81
N LYS A 195 6.57 1.39 -6.93
CA LYS A 195 5.95 2.01 -8.11
C LYS A 195 5.99 3.54 -8.02
N TYR A 196 4.83 4.20 -7.97
CA TYR A 196 4.76 5.66 -7.99
C TYR A 196 5.35 6.33 -6.76
N ILE A 197 5.26 5.70 -5.58
CA ILE A 197 5.79 6.28 -4.34
C ILE A 197 7.31 6.43 -4.45
N GLY A 198 8.05 5.37 -4.80
CA GLY A 198 9.48 5.45 -5.09
C GLY A 198 9.78 6.23 -6.36
N GLY A 199 9.16 5.83 -7.46
CA GLY A 199 9.08 6.57 -8.72
C GLY A 199 10.37 6.68 -9.55
N HIS A 200 11.45 5.99 -9.18
CA HIS A 200 12.76 6.10 -9.84
C HIS A 200 13.29 4.74 -10.32
N SER A 201 12.52 3.66 -10.18
CA SER A 201 12.89 2.29 -10.61
C SER A 201 14.20 1.78 -10.00
N ASP A 202 14.53 2.21 -8.79
CA ASP A 202 15.80 1.96 -8.09
C ASP A 202 15.64 1.26 -6.73
N VAL A 203 14.39 0.94 -6.32
CA VAL A 203 14.10 0.34 -5.01
C VAL A 203 12.86 -0.56 -5.07
N ILE A 204 12.90 -1.68 -4.33
CA ILE A 204 11.74 -2.53 -4.08
C ILE A 204 11.29 -2.29 -2.65
N HIS A 205 10.01 -1.99 -2.44
CA HIS A 205 9.49 -1.67 -1.13
C HIS A 205 7.97 -1.84 -1.06
N GLY A 206 7.43 -2.13 0.12
CA GLY A 206 5.98 -2.19 0.36
C GLY A 206 5.61 -1.53 1.68
N CYS A 207 4.35 -1.20 1.84
CA CYS A 207 3.83 -0.73 3.12
C CYS A 207 2.35 -1.05 3.27
N VAL A 208 1.93 -1.11 4.53
CA VAL A 208 0.54 -1.16 4.97
C VAL A 208 0.28 0.08 5.82
N ILE A 209 -0.87 0.71 5.63
CA ILE A 209 -1.30 1.87 6.42
C ILE A 209 -2.70 1.59 6.99
N VAL A 210 -2.89 1.96 8.26
CA VAL A 210 -4.12 1.71 9.01
C VAL A 210 -4.49 2.93 9.88
N LYS A 211 -5.76 2.96 10.34
CA LYS A 211 -6.23 3.91 11.37
C LYS A 211 -6.45 3.24 12.73
N ASP A 212 -6.62 1.94 12.75
CA ASP A 212 -6.92 1.15 13.94
C ASP A 212 -5.63 0.73 14.65
N ASP A 213 -5.54 1.04 15.95
CA ASP A 213 -4.33 0.78 16.74
C ASP A 213 -4.10 -0.73 16.99
N GLU A 214 -5.15 -1.54 17.04
CA GLU A 214 -5.02 -3.00 17.21
C GLU A 214 -4.47 -3.64 15.93
N LEU A 215 -4.96 -3.20 14.76
CA LEU A 215 -4.39 -3.63 13.47
C LEU A 215 -2.94 -3.16 13.34
N ALA A 216 -2.62 -1.93 13.73
CA ALA A 216 -1.24 -1.44 13.72
C ALA A 216 -0.32 -2.33 14.57
N ALA A 217 -0.73 -2.65 15.81
CA ALA A 217 0.03 -3.53 16.70
C ALA A 217 0.23 -4.93 16.11
N GLN A 218 -0.80 -5.50 15.46
CA GLN A 218 -0.70 -6.79 14.79
C GLN A 218 0.30 -6.74 13.62
N PHE A 219 0.29 -5.69 12.80
CA PHE A 219 1.23 -5.54 11.69
C PHE A 219 2.66 -5.31 12.17
N HIS A 220 2.90 -4.54 13.22
CA HIS A 220 4.22 -4.41 13.83
C HIS A 220 4.73 -5.74 14.37
N PHE A 221 3.87 -6.51 15.05
CA PHE A 221 4.20 -7.86 15.51
C PHE A 221 4.57 -8.76 14.32
N LEU A 222 3.75 -8.81 13.27
CA LEU A 222 4.00 -9.62 12.09
C LEU A 222 5.29 -9.20 11.37
N GLN A 223 5.53 -7.89 11.20
CA GLN A 223 6.77 -7.37 10.62
C GLN A 223 8.00 -7.87 11.38
N ASN A 224 8.00 -7.73 12.70
CA ASN A 224 9.12 -8.12 13.54
C ASN A 224 9.29 -9.65 13.61
N ALA A 225 8.20 -10.40 13.80
CA ALA A 225 8.21 -11.86 13.97
C ALA A 225 8.61 -12.59 12.68
N THR A 226 8.18 -12.11 11.51
CA THR A 226 8.50 -12.73 10.22
C THR A 226 9.75 -12.14 9.55
N GLY A 227 10.23 -10.99 10.01
CA GLY A 227 11.49 -10.41 9.59
C GLY A 227 11.49 -9.75 8.20
N ALA A 228 10.32 -9.50 7.60
CA ALA A 228 10.19 -8.93 6.25
C ALA A 228 10.42 -7.40 6.21
N VAL A 229 11.43 -6.90 6.94
CA VAL A 229 11.75 -5.47 7.07
C VAL A 229 12.58 -4.96 5.89
N PRO A 230 12.35 -3.72 5.41
CA PRO A 230 13.21 -3.09 4.42
C PRO A 230 14.51 -2.59 5.04
N GLY A 231 15.56 -2.50 4.24
CA GLY A 231 16.81 -1.87 4.63
C GLY A 231 16.67 -0.35 4.80
N PRO A 232 17.48 0.29 5.67
CA PRO A 232 17.41 1.75 5.87
C PRO A 232 17.77 2.54 4.60
N GLN A 233 18.63 2.03 3.74
CA GLN A 233 18.93 2.64 2.44
C GLN A 233 17.68 2.65 1.55
N ASP A 234 16.90 1.57 1.50
CA ASP A 234 15.67 1.49 0.74
C ASP A 234 14.62 2.47 1.27
N CYS A 235 14.50 2.57 2.60
CA CYS A 235 13.62 3.55 3.25
C CYS A 235 14.01 4.99 2.88
N PHE A 236 15.30 5.30 2.85
CA PHE A 236 15.79 6.62 2.43
C PHE A 236 15.46 6.93 0.98
N LEU A 237 15.62 5.98 0.06
CA LEU A 237 15.27 6.16 -1.36
C LEU A 237 13.78 6.43 -1.53
N ILE A 238 12.92 5.72 -0.80
CA ILE A 238 11.48 5.98 -0.81
C ILE A 238 11.16 7.36 -0.25
N LEU A 239 11.73 7.76 0.90
CA LEU A 239 11.56 9.10 1.46
C LEU A 239 11.95 10.20 0.45
N ARG A 240 13.05 9.98 -0.27
CA ARG A 240 13.51 10.90 -1.31
C ARG A 240 12.53 10.95 -2.48
N GLY A 241 12.03 9.80 -2.93
CA GLY A 241 11.06 9.68 -4.03
C GLY A 241 9.72 10.36 -3.73
N ILE A 242 9.21 10.21 -2.52
CA ILE A 242 7.94 10.80 -2.06
C ILE A 242 7.89 12.31 -2.25
N LYS A 243 9.00 13.01 -2.05
CA LYS A 243 9.05 14.48 -2.11
C LYS A 243 8.58 15.07 -3.46
N THR A 244 8.67 14.30 -4.52
CA THR A 244 8.22 14.68 -5.87
C THR A 244 6.99 13.89 -6.35
N LEU A 245 6.37 13.09 -5.50
CA LEU A 245 5.27 12.20 -5.87
C LEU A 245 4.14 12.96 -6.59
N HIS A 246 3.66 14.04 -6.01
CA HIS A 246 2.57 14.83 -6.57
C HIS A 246 2.89 15.39 -7.96
N LEU A 247 4.11 15.90 -8.18
CA LEU A 247 4.55 16.43 -9.48
C LEU A 247 4.61 15.32 -10.54
N ARG A 248 5.13 14.15 -10.15
CA ARG A 248 5.29 13.02 -11.08
C ARG A 248 3.94 12.42 -11.46
N VAL A 249 3.06 12.17 -10.49
CA VAL A 249 1.74 11.59 -10.76
C VAL A 249 0.86 12.56 -11.54
N GLU A 250 0.83 13.85 -11.19
CA GLU A 250 0.09 14.84 -11.93
C GLU A 250 0.54 14.92 -13.41
N ARG A 251 1.85 14.98 -13.65
CA ARG A 251 2.41 14.99 -15.00
C ARG A 251 2.10 13.69 -15.75
N ALA A 252 2.20 12.54 -15.08
CA ALA A 252 1.86 11.25 -15.66
C ALA A 252 0.41 11.21 -16.14
N CYS A 253 -0.54 11.64 -15.31
CA CYS A 253 -1.96 11.72 -15.67
C CYS A 253 -2.21 12.68 -16.86
N GLN A 254 -1.57 13.86 -16.87
CA GLN A 254 -1.68 14.80 -17.98
C GLN A 254 -1.16 14.20 -19.29
N ASN A 255 0.00 13.52 -19.24
CA ASN A 255 0.58 12.88 -20.43
C ASN A 255 -0.29 11.72 -20.91
N ALA A 256 -0.75 10.87 -19.98
CA ALA A 256 -1.64 9.76 -20.27
C ALA A 256 -2.92 10.21 -20.96
N LYS A 257 -3.55 11.29 -20.48
CA LYS A 257 -4.73 11.87 -21.12
C LYS A 257 -4.45 12.31 -22.55
N LYS A 258 -3.35 13.03 -22.80
CA LYS A 258 -2.99 13.47 -24.17
C LYS A 258 -2.76 12.31 -25.13
N ILE A 259 -2.07 11.24 -24.64
CA ILE A 259 -1.83 10.04 -25.44
C ILE A 259 -3.15 9.31 -25.71
N ALA A 260 -4.04 9.21 -24.72
CA ALA A 260 -5.35 8.59 -24.90
C ALA A 260 -6.19 9.34 -25.94
N ASP A 261 -6.25 10.67 -25.87
CA ASP A 261 -6.98 11.50 -26.82
C ASP A 261 -6.39 11.34 -28.26
N TYR A 262 -5.08 11.33 -28.39
CA TYR A 262 -4.41 11.07 -29.67
C TYR A 262 -4.75 9.69 -30.24
N LEU A 263 -4.63 8.64 -29.40
CA LEU A 263 -4.92 7.27 -29.83
C LEU A 263 -6.40 7.06 -30.16
N LEU A 264 -7.32 7.73 -29.46
CA LEU A 264 -8.75 7.67 -29.77
C LEU A 264 -9.08 8.21 -31.17
N ALA A 265 -8.35 9.23 -31.62
CA ALA A 265 -8.49 9.83 -32.94
C ALA A 265 -7.73 9.08 -34.04
N HIS A 266 -6.80 8.19 -33.69
CA HIS A 266 -5.92 7.54 -34.67
C HIS A 266 -6.66 6.50 -35.55
N PRO A 267 -6.51 6.53 -36.90
CA PRO A 267 -7.27 5.66 -37.78
C PRO A 267 -6.96 4.17 -37.64
N LYS A 268 -5.75 3.80 -37.17
CA LYS A 268 -5.31 2.41 -36.97
C LYS A 268 -5.61 1.87 -35.56
N LYS A 269 -6.47 2.50 -34.77
CA LYS A 269 -6.82 2.02 -33.44
C LYS A 269 -7.61 0.72 -33.47
N ILE A 270 -7.33 -0.20 -32.53
CA ILE A 270 -7.95 -1.52 -32.47
C ILE A 270 -9.24 -1.50 -31.61
N GLY A 271 -9.38 -0.56 -30.67
CA GLY A 271 -10.59 -0.47 -29.82
C GLY A 271 -10.61 0.80 -28.96
N ARG A 272 -11.83 1.21 -28.56
CA ARG A 272 -12.02 2.44 -27.76
C ARG A 272 -11.66 2.25 -26.27
N ALA A 273 -12.06 1.15 -25.67
CA ALA A 273 -11.92 0.90 -24.24
C ALA A 273 -10.44 0.75 -23.83
N SER A 274 -9.67 -0.07 -24.54
CA SER A 274 -8.28 -0.38 -24.20
C SER A 274 -7.33 0.82 -24.28
N CYS A 275 -7.63 1.83 -25.13
CA CYS A 275 -6.78 3.03 -25.24
C CYS A 275 -7.04 4.05 -24.13
N ARG A 276 -8.27 4.18 -23.65
CA ARG A 276 -8.64 5.17 -22.63
C ARG A 276 -8.24 4.74 -21.22
N GLU A 277 -8.34 3.45 -20.96
CA GLU A 277 -8.09 2.87 -19.64
C GLU A 277 -6.61 2.55 -19.41
N ARG A 278 -5.89 2.04 -20.42
CA ARG A 278 -4.47 1.65 -20.29
C ARG A 278 -3.46 2.79 -20.31
N VAL A 279 -3.83 3.96 -20.83
CA VAL A 279 -2.92 5.11 -20.96
C VAL A 279 -2.98 6.03 -19.73
N LEU A 280 -3.96 5.84 -18.84
CA LEU A 280 -4.08 6.68 -17.64
C LEU A 280 -3.02 6.37 -16.56
N MET A 281 -2.32 5.26 -16.68
CA MET A 281 -1.29 4.85 -15.72
C MET A 281 0.00 4.42 -16.44
N PRO A 282 1.06 5.22 -16.46
CA PRO A 282 2.37 4.72 -16.86
C PRO A 282 2.88 3.70 -15.84
N VAL A 283 3.40 2.60 -16.33
CA VAL A 283 4.03 1.51 -15.56
C VAL A 283 5.32 2.00 -14.91
#